data_ee6df279c8154e8e6d9712a3d291ddcc
#
_entry.id   ee6df279c8154e8e6d9712a3d291ddcc
#
_cell.length_a   1.000
_cell.length_b   1.000
_cell.length_c   1.000
_cell.angle_alpha   90.00
_cell.angle_beta   90.00
_cell.angle_gamma   90.00
#
_symmetry.space_group_name_H-M   'P 1'
#
loop_
_entity.id
_entity.type
_entity.pdbx_description
1 polymer ?
#
loop_
_entity_poly.entity_id
_entity_poly.type
_entity_poly.pdbx_seq_one_letter_code
_entity_poly.pdbx_strand_id
1 'polypeptide(L)'
;MRVLIDTHIFIWYAKEQDKLSKDVLSILSDYENEVYVSSETLKELVVLWNKKEHIRKWWKTSLDLVRSVEDVYGLRVLYLHKEHYETYSKLRINEVQEHYDPSDHLIISHALTNRLTLISGDGKFPFYRNQGLDLIENK
;
A
#
# COMPACT_ATOMS: atom_id res chain seq x y z
N MET A 1 -0.15 9.22 14.27
CA MET A 1 -0.57 7.90 13.73
C MET A 1 0.49 7.39 12.77
N ARG A 2 0.72 6.09 12.76
CA ARG A 2 1.67 5.44 11.84
C ARG A 2 0.87 4.52 10.91
N VAL A 3 0.89 4.83 9.62
CA VAL A 3 0.08 4.09 8.65
C VAL A 3 0.94 3.57 7.50
N LEU A 4 0.56 2.41 6.99
CA LEU A 4 1.08 1.83 5.76
C LEU A 4 -0.01 1.95 4.71
N ILE A 5 0.30 2.46 3.54
CA ILE A 5 -0.67 2.56 2.46
C ILE A 5 -0.36 1.54 1.37
N ASP A 6 -1.40 0.99 0.76
CA ASP A 6 -1.19 0.07 -0.36
C ASP A 6 -0.87 0.84 -1.65
N THR A 7 -0.56 0.11 -2.70
CA THR A 7 -0.07 0.69 -3.95
C THR A 7 -1.08 1.62 -4.61
N HIS A 8 -2.36 1.26 -4.63
CA HIS A 8 -3.38 2.10 -5.26
C HIS A 8 -3.66 3.35 -4.45
N ILE A 9 -3.63 3.26 -3.12
CA ILE A 9 -3.77 4.44 -2.26
C ILE A 9 -2.64 5.44 -2.57
N PHE A 10 -1.40 4.97 -2.76
CA PHE A 10 -0.31 5.85 -3.16
C PHE A 10 -0.61 6.54 -4.49
N ILE A 11 -1.01 5.79 -5.51
CA ILE A 11 -1.28 6.35 -6.85
C ILE A 11 -2.39 7.39 -6.78
N TRP A 12 -3.46 7.10 -6.06
CA TRP A 12 -4.57 8.03 -5.90
C TRP A 12 -4.15 9.29 -5.14
N TYR A 13 -3.37 9.12 -4.08
CA TYR A 13 -2.84 10.26 -3.33
C TYR A 13 -1.97 11.16 -4.23
N ALA A 14 -1.16 10.55 -5.06
CA ALA A 14 -0.25 11.27 -5.95
C ALA A 14 -0.98 11.97 -7.11
N LYS A 15 -1.97 11.32 -7.72
CA LYS A 15 -2.52 11.76 -9.01
C LYS A 15 -4.04 11.83 -9.10
N GLU A 16 -4.77 11.20 -8.20
CA GLU A 16 -6.23 11.09 -8.30
C GLU A 16 -6.86 11.20 -6.91
N GLN A 17 -6.62 12.31 -6.24
CA GLN A 17 -7.08 12.47 -4.84
C GLN A 17 -8.60 12.42 -4.68
N ASP A 18 -9.36 12.68 -5.74
CA ASP A 18 -10.81 12.52 -5.74
C ASP A 18 -11.26 11.07 -5.49
N LYS A 19 -10.39 10.09 -5.68
CA LYS A 19 -10.67 8.68 -5.38
C LYS A 19 -10.46 8.32 -3.92
N LEU A 20 -9.89 9.23 -3.13
CA LEU A 20 -9.71 9.03 -1.70
C LEU A 20 -10.92 9.57 -0.94
N SER A 21 -11.33 8.84 0.11
CA SER A 21 -12.33 9.36 1.04
C SER A 21 -11.76 10.59 1.76
N LYS A 22 -12.64 11.43 2.28
CA LYS A 22 -12.22 12.62 3.02
C LYS A 22 -11.36 12.26 4.23
N ASP A 23 -11.73 11.18 4.92
CA ASP A 23 -10.99 10.74 6.11
C ASP A 23 -9.60 10.26 5.74
N VAL A 24 -9.46 9.46 4.67
CA VAL A 24 -8.16 8.97 4.22
C VAL A 24 -7.29 10.13 3.76
N LEU A 25 -7.84 11.03 2.94
CA LEU A 25 -7.08 12.19 2.47
C LEU A 25 -6.61 13.05 3.64
N SER A 26 -7.45 13.25 4.65
CA SER A 26 -7.09 13.99 5.85
C SER A 26 -5.92 13.34 6.61
N ILE A 27 -5.94 12.01 6.74
CA ILE A 27 -4.85 11.28 7.40
C ILE A 27 -3.54 11.46 6.62
N LEU A 28 -3.58 11.29 5.30
CA LEU A 28 -2.38 11.36 4.47
C LEU A 28 -1.81 12.77 4.35
N SER A 29 -2.68 13.79 4.46
CA SER A 29 -2.27 15.19 4.36
C SER A 29 -1.78 15.78 5.67
N ASP A 30 -2.00 15.11 6.78
CA ASP A 30 -1.56 15.55 8.10
C ASP A 30 -0.11 15.13 8.32
N TYR A 31 0.80 16.12 8.28
CA TYR A 31 2.22 15.84 8.41
C TYR A 31 2.64 15.37 9.82
N GLU A 32 1.77 15.41 10.79
CA GLU A 32 2.02 14.79 12.10
C GLU A 32 1.93 13.28 12.03
N ASN A 33 1.26 12.74 11.01
CA ASN A 33 1.20 11.31 10.78
C ASN A 33 2.43 10.82 10.02
N GLU A 34 2.90 9.64 10.37
CA GLU A 34 3.98 8.97 9.63
C GLU A 34 3.34 8.03 8.61
N VAL A 35 3.55 8.30 7.33
CA VAL A 35 3.00 7.51 6.24
C VAL A 35 4.09 6.72 5.56
N TYR A 36 3.88 5.42 5.48
CA TYR A 36 4.84 4.46 4.93
C TYR A 36 4.28 3.74 3.72
N VAL A 37 5.16 3.34 2.81
CA VAL A 37 4.88 2.33 1.79
C VAL A 37 5.81 1.15 1.98
N SER A 38 5.35 -0.03 1.61
CA SER A 38 6.20 -1.23 1.59
C SER A 38 7.15 -1.19 0.39
N SER A 39 8.33 -1.79 0.53
CA SER A 39 9.20 -2.04 -0.62
C SER A 39 8.50 -2.87 -1.69
N GLU A 40 7.51 -3.68 -1.31
CA GLU A 40 6.68 -4.41 -2.28
C GLU A 40 5.92 -3.45 -3.21
N THR A 41 5.47 -2.31 -2.67
CA THR A 41 4.84 -1.27 -3.48
C THR A 41 5.80 -0.72 -4.54
N LEU A 42 7.08 -0.56 -4.23
CA LEU A 42 8.05 -0.09 -5.23
C LEU A 42 8.12 -1.04 -6.41
N LYS A 43 8.11 -2.36 -6.16
CA LYS A 43 8.06 -3.36 -7.23
C LYS A 43 6.77 -3.23 -8.04
N GLU A 44 5.64 -3.11 -7.36
CA GLU A 44 4.35 -2.99 -8.04
C GLU A 44 4.25 -1.75 -8.91
N LEU A 45 4.84 -0.64 -8.47
CA LEU A 45 4.86 0.61 -9.25
C LEU A 45 5.59 0.40 -10.57
N VAL A 46 6.72 -0.30 -10.56
CA VAL A 46 7.45 -0.64 -11.80
C VAL A 46 6.58 -1.51 -12.71
N VAL A 47 5.92 -2.52 -12.15
CA VAL A 47 5.03 -3.40 -12.91
C VAL A 47 3.89 -2.62 -13.54
N LEU A 48 3.24 -1.74 -12.76
CA LEU A 48 2.13 -0.92 -13.24
C LEU A 48 2.57 0.05 -14.33
N TRP A 49 3.76 0.68 -14.17
CA TRP A 49 4.29 1.58 -15.19
C TRP A 49 4.46 0.86 -16.52
N ASN A 50 4.91 -0.39 -16.49
CA ASN A 50 5.09 -1.19 -17.70
C ASN A 50 3.76 -1.64 -18.33
N LYS A 51 2.71 -1.80 -17.54
CA LYS A 51 1.42 -2.34 -18.00
C LYS A 51 0.38 -1.28 -18.36
N LYS A 52 0.38 -0.14 -17.68
CA LYS A 52 -0.73 0.82 -17.73
C LYS A 52 -0.29 2.12 -18.41
N GLU A 53 -0.89 2.39 -19.57
CA GLU A 53 -0.57 3.59 -20.34
C GLU A 53 -0.80 4.89 -19.56
N HIS A 54 -1.89 4.97 -18.77
CA HIS A 54 -2.21 6.19 -18.02
C HIS A 54 -1.18 6.48 -16.92
N ILE A 55 -0.54 5.46 -16.36
CA ILE A 55 0.55 5.63 -15.40
C ILE A 55 1.76 6.26 -16.09
N ARG A 56 2.07 5.83 -17.30
CA ARG A 56 3.19 6.38 -18.09
C ARG A 56 2.98 7.84 -18.47
N LYS A 57 1.73 8.30 -18.52
CA LYS A 57 1.43 9.71 -18.78
C LYS A 57 1.80 10.62 -17.61
N TRP A 58 1.74 10.08 -16.38
CA TRP A 58 2.04 10.85 -15.17
C TRP A 58 3.53 10.85 -14.80
N TRP A 59 4.24 9.80 -15.16
CA TRP A 59 5.66 9.67 -14.90
C TRP A 59 6.37 9.24 -16.18
N LYS A 60 7.40 9.96 -16.56
CA LYS A 60 8.11 9.69 -17.83
C LYS A 60 8.85 8.36 -17.82
N THR A 61 9.35 7.95 -16.65
CA THR A 61 10.06 6.68 -16.49
C THR A 61 9.59 5.98 -15.22
N SER A 62 9.79 4.66 -15.16
CA SER A 62 9.52 3.93 -13.93
C SER A 62 10.45 4.37 -12.79
N LEU A 63 11.67 4.80 -13.12
CA LEU A 63 12.60 5.34 -12.13
C LEU A 63 12.05 6.60 -11.48
N ASP A 64 11.49 7.52 -12.29
CA ASP A 64 10.86 8.74 -11.77
C ASP A 64 9.72 8.40 -10.81
N LEU A 65 8.90 7.41 -11.18
CA LEU A 65 7.79 6.96 -10.35
C LEU A 65 8.29 6.42 -9.00
N VAL A 66 9.27 5.54 -9.02
CA VAL A 66 9.83 4.95 -7.78
C VAL A 66 10.44 6.04 -6.90
N ARG A 67 11.22 6.95 -7.48
CA ARG A 67 11.85 8.05 -6.73
C ARG A 67 10.83 9.03 -6.17
N SER A 68 9.71 9.22 -6.84
CA SER A 68 8.69 10.19 -6.41
C SER A 68 8.12 9.88 -5.03
N VAL A 69 8.09 8.61 -4.64
CA VAL A 69 7.55 8.19 -3.34
C VAL A 69 8.18 8.98 -2.20
N GLU A 70 9.50 9.05 -2.18
CA GLU A 70 10.25 9.77 -1.15
C GLU A 70 10.52 11.21 -1.55
N ASP A 71 10.99 11.45 -2.77
CA ASP A 71 11.51 12.75 -3.18
C ASP A 71 10.41 13.79 -3.44
N VAL A 72 9.24 13.37 -3.91
CA VAL A 72 8.13 14.28 -4.22
C VAL A 72 7.08 14.26 -3.12
N TYR A 73 6.68 13.07 -2.69
CA TYR A 73 5.57 12.92 -1.75
C TYR A 73 6.00 12.77 -0.30
N GLY A 74 7.29 12.67 -0.05
CA GLY A 74 7.84 12.64 1.32
C GLY A 74 7.43 11.43 2.14
N LEU A 75 7.05 10.34 1.48
CA LEU A 75 6.68 9.12 2.16
C LEU A 75 7.92 8.31 2.51
N ARG A 76 7.81 7.48 3.54
CA ARG A 76 8.91 6.62 3.96
C ARG A 76 8.71 5.22 3.42
N VAL A 77 9.80 4.59 2.96
CA VAL A 77 9.78 3.21 2.49
C VAL A 77 10.24 2.28 3.60
N LEU A 78 9.43 1.25 3.89
CA LEU A 78 9.82 0.17 4.79
C LEU A 78 10.15 -1.05 3.95
N TYR A 79 11.29 -1.66 4.23
CA TYR A 79 11.77 -2.79 3.45
C TYR A 79 11.35 -4.11 4.07
N LEU A 80 11.00 -5.06 3.20
CA LEU A 80 10.67 -6.41 3.61
C LEU A 80 11.94 -7.15 4.05
N HIS A 81 11.81 -7.86 5.15
CA HIS A 81 12.87 -8.69 5.74
C HIS A 81 12.32 -10.10 5.95
N LYS A 82 13.18 -11.00 6.39
CA LYS A 82 12.80 -12.40 6.62
C LYS A 82 11.56 -12.53 7.51
N GLU A 83 11.45 -11.71 8.54
CA GLU A 83 10.33 -11.76 9.48
C GLU A 83 8.98 -11.51 8.81
N HIS A 84 8.93 -10.70 7.77
CA HIS A 84 7.71 -10.42 7.03
C HIS A 84 7.25 -11.65 6.24
N TYR A 85 8.19 -12.40 5.69
CA TYR A 85 7.88 -13.64 4.98
C TYR A 85 7.46 -14.74 5.96
N GLU A 86 8.00 -14.75 7.17
CA GLU A 86 7.56 -15.66 8.21
C GLU A 86 6.10 -15.38 8.60
N THR A 87 5.73 -14.11 8.73
CA THR A 87 4.33 -13.72 8.95
C THR A 87 3.45 -14.17 7.78
N TYR A 88 3.90 -13.95 6.56
CA TYR A 88 3.18 -14.35 5.36
C TYR A 88 2.94 -15.87 5.34
N SER A 89 3.95 -16.66 5.74
CA SER A 89 3.82 -18.11 5.75
C SER A 89 2.71 -18.62 6.70
N LYS A 90 2.32 -17.81 7.67
CA LYS A 90 1.26 -18.15 8.63
C LYS A 90 -0.07 -17.50 8.29
N LEU A 91 -0.10 -16.63 7.28
CA LEU A 91 -1.31 -15.90 6.90
C LEU A 91 -2.33 -16.86 6.29
N ARG A 92 -3.56 -16.83 6.79
CA ARG A 92 -4.66 -17.57 6.15
C ARG A 92 -5.24 -16.71 5.03
N ILE A 93 -5.20 -17.23 3.82
CA ILE A 93 -5.61 -16.53 2.61
C ILE A 93 -7.13 -16.45 2.51
N ASN A 94 -7.63 -15.32 2.06
CA ASN A 94 -9.05 -15.11 1.79
C ASN A 94 -9.45 -15.87 0.52
N GLU A 95 -9.70 -17.16 0.67
CA GLU A 95 -10.08 -18.03 -0.46
C GLU A 95 -11.52 -17.79 -0.89
N VAL A 96 -12.38 -17.32 0.01
CA VAL A 96 -13.80 -17.05 -0.29
C VAL A 96 -13.92 -16.00 -1.39
N GLN A 97 -13.10 -14.97 -1.34
CA GLN A 97 -13.07 -13.91 -2.36
C GLN A 97 -11.94 -14.09 -3.36
N GLU A 98 -11.31 -15.25 -3.39
CA GLU A 98 -10.21 -15.57 -4.32
C GLU A 98 -9.08 -14.53 -4.30
N HIS A 99 -8.68 -14.13 -3.11
CA HIS A 99 -7.63 -13.15 -2.92
C HIS A 99 -6.26 -13.81 -2.99
N TYR A 100 -5.74 -14.01 -4.19
CA TYR A 100 -4.50 -14.76 -4.43
C TYR A 100 -3.32 -13.89 -4.87
N ASP A 101 -3.42 -12.57 -4.75
CA ASP A 101 -2.35 -11.65 -5.13
C ASP A 101 -1.23 -11.68 -4.08
N PRO A 102 -0.02 -12.21 -4.42
CA PRO A 102 1.08 -12.29 -3.46
C PRO A 102 1.58 -10.93 -2.99
N SER A 103 1.52 -9.89 -3.83
CA SER A 103 1.94 -8.55 -3.43
C SER A 103 1.05 -8.01 -2.33
N ASP A 104 -0.27 -8.21 -2.45
CA ASP A 104 -1.22 -7.82 -1.39
C ASP A 104 -0.94 -8.57 -0.09
N HIS A 105 -0.66 -9.87 -0.19
CA HIS A 105 -0.35 -10.69 0.99
C HIS A 105 0.90 -10.18 1.72
N LEU A 106 1.91 -9.76 0.97
CA LEU A 106 3.14 -9.20 1.54
C LEU A 106 2.90 -7.85 2.20
N ILE A 107 2.07 -7.00 1.60
CA ILE A 107 1.71 -5.71 2.20
C ILE A 107 0.93 -5.92 3.50
N ILE A 108 -0.03 -6.85 3.50
CA ILE A 108 -0.77 -7.22 4.71
C ILE A 108 0.18 -7.74 5.79
N SER A 109 1.09 -8.66 5.41
CA SER A 109 2.06 -9.24 6.32
C SER A 109 3.02 -8.19 6.88
N HIS A 110 3.38 -7.20 6.06
CA HIS A 110 4.21 -6.07 6.47
C HIS A 110 3.52 -5.27 7.58
N ALA A 111 2.25 -4.92 7.37
CA ALA A 111 1.46 -4.20 8.36
C ALA A 111 1.32 -4.99 9.66
N LEU A 112 1.03 -6.29 9.56
CA LEU A 112 0.89 -7.15 10.73
C LEU A 112 2.19 -7.22 11.54
N THR A 113 3.31 -7.47 10.89
CA THR A 113 4.60 -7.61 11.56
C THR A 113 5.01 -6.32 12.26
N ASN A 114 4.85 -5.19 11.58
CA ASN A 114 5.28 -3.89 12.10
C ASN A 114 4.19 -3.19 12.93
N ARG A 115 3.03 -3.80 13.09
CA ARG A 115 1.89 -3.25 13.84
C ARG A 115 1.48 -1.87 13.35
N LEU A 116 1.40 -1.74 12.03
CA LEU A 116 0.95 -0.51 11.39
C LEU A 116 -0.52 -0.63 11.01
N THR A 117 -1.22 0.50 11.03
CA THR A 117 -2.55 0.58 10.43
C THR A 117 -2.37 0.56 8.92
N LEU A 118 -3.05 -0.34 8.23
CA LEU A 118 -3.03 -0.41 6.77
C LEU A 118 -4.22 0.36 6.20
N ILE A 119 -3.97 1.17 5.17
CA ILE A 119 -5.04 1.85 4.44
C ILE A 119 -5.14 1.23 3.06
N SER A 120 -6.32 0.73 2.69
CA SER A 120 -6.59 0.10 1.40
C SER A 120 -8.02 0.37 0.95
N GLY A 121 -8.23 0.40 -0.36
CA GLY A 121 -9.56 0.45 -0.95
C GLY A 121 -10.06 -0.90 -1.45
N ASP A 122 -9.28 -1.96 -1.28
CA ASP A 122 -9.62 -3.29 -1.77
C ASP A 122 -10.57 -4.01 -0.79
N GLY A 123 -11.76 -4.37 -1.29
CA GLY A 123 -12.79 -5.04 -0.48
C GLY A 123 -12.42 -6.45 -0.01
N LYS A 124 -11.28 -6.99 -0.43
CA LYS A 124 -10.80 -8.31 0.00
C LYS A 124 -9.97 -8.23 1.29
N PHE A 125 -9.54 -7.04 1.68
CA PHE A 125 -8.66 -6.84 2.83
C PHE A 125 -9.36 -6.97 4.19
N PRO A 126 -10.65 -6.59 4.36
CA PRO A 126 -11.30 -6.72 5.67
C PRO A 126 -11.29 -8.13 6.26
N PHE A 127 -11.21 -9.16 5.41
CA PHE A 127 -11.10 -10.55 5.84
C PHE A 127 -9.96 -10.75 6.85
N TYR A 128 -8.87 -10.01 6.70
CA TYR A 128 -7.66 -10.21 7.51
C TYR A 128 -7.73 -9.53 8.87
N ARG A 129 -8.79 -8.79 9.17
CA ARG A 129 -8.98 -8.20 10.50
C ARG A 129 -9.00 -9.24 11.61
N ASN A 130 -9.58 -10.41 11.32
CA ASN A 130 -9.62 -11.52 12.30
C ASN A 130 -8.24 -12.11 12.59
N GLN A 131 -7.25 -11.76 11.79
CA GLN A 131 -5.88 -12.20 11.98
C GLN A 131 -4.99 -11.11 12.57
N GLY A 132 -5.60 -10.02 13.03
CA GLY A 132 -4.90 -8.94 13.71
C GLY A 132 -4.64 -7.70 12.88
N LEU A 133 -5.09 -7.67 11.62
CA LEU A 133 -4.90 -6.50 10.76
C LEU A 133 -5.73 -5.32 11.27
N ASP A 134 -5.05 -4.20 11.53
CA ASP A 134 -5.69 -2.90 11.77
C ASP A 134 -5.84 -2.21 10.41
N LEU A 135 -7.07 -2.09 9.94
CA LEU A 135 -7.38 -1.65 8.59
C LEU A 135 -8.31 -0.44 8.60
N ILE A 136 -7.91 0.60 7.86
CA ILE A 136 -8.79 1.71 7.48
C ILE A 136 -9.16 1.50 6.01
N GLU A 137 -10.45 1.40 5.74
CA GLU A 137 -10.94 1.23 4.38
C GLU A 137 -11.13 2.58 3.71
N ASN A 138 -10.61 2.71 2.50
CA ASN A 138 -10.93 3.83 1.64
C ASN A 138 -12.24 3.51 0.91
N LYS A 139 -13.30 4.18 1.29
CA LYS A 139 -14.64 3.96 0.72
C LYS A 139 -15.19 5.20 0.04
#